data_4829ea2436d1a79cf2d752a717ae32a8
#
_entry.id   4829ea2436d1a79cf2d752a717ae32a8
#
_cell.length_a   1.000
_cell.length_b   1.000
_cell.length_c   1.000
_cell.angle_alpha   90.00
_cell.angle_beta   90.00
_cell.angle_gamma   90.00
#
_symmetry.space_group_name_H-M   'P 1'
#
loop_
_entity.id
_entity.type
_entity.pdbx_description
1 polymer ?
#
loop_
_entity_poly.entity_id
_entity_poly.type
_entity_poly.pdbx_seq_one_letter_code
_entity_poly.pdbx_strand_id
1 'polypeptide(L)'
;MTVLLWLLLPVGLVLATGLATSFYITRRQPRSAFHTPAEFGLEFEEVTFRATDGLALQGCWIPVNGSSMRGHVNGPKRAVIILHGHGGSLDWDIHRAPALHEAGFNVFLFDFRAHGRSQGRLATFGYLERYDVQGAVEFLKSRGIQSIGVLGFSYGAIAAMLSTPICPEVRAVVADGGPARMRTAITVRAVELHLPRWLAGPLTWLAVATTSARLGANLFQYEPVRWVGKIAPRPIFFIHGELDQYVPDFDDLYTAANDPKEAWRLAGVGHTKVSEIYPDEFRRRVISFFDCNL
;
A
#
# COMPACT_ATOMS: atom_id res chain seq x y z
N MET A 1 -50.69 2.21 6.71
CA MET A 1 -49.53 2.91 7.35
C MET A 1 -48.61 1.95 8.11
N THR A 2 -49.12 1.06 8.93
CA THR A 2 -48.32 0.07 9.71
C THR A 2 -47.48 -0.89 8.85
N VAL A 3 -48.03 -1.48 7.77
CA VAL A 3 -47.31 -2.42 6.89
C VAL A 3 -46.11 -1.77 6.19
N LEU A 4 -46.23 -0.52 5.76
CA LEU A 4 -45.17 0.23 5.13
C LEU A 4 -43.99 0.49 6.12
N LEU A 5 -44.30 0.77 7.38
CA LEU A 5 -43.30 0.92 8.44
C LEU A 5 -42.51 -0.38 8.69
N TRP A 6 -43.16 -1.55 8.68
CA TRP A 6 -42.52 -2.85 8.86
C TRP A 6 -41.58 -3.22 7.69
N LEU A 7 -41.81 -2.70 6.49
CA LEU A 7 -40.92 -2.87 5.33
C LEU A 7 -39.76 -1.85 5.32
N LEU A 8 -39.98 -0.62 5.80
CA LEU A 8 -38.96 0.44 5.81
C LEU A 8 -37.97 0.27 6.93
N LEU A 9 -38.30 -0.28 8.08
CA LEU A 9 -37.40 -0.49 9.21
C LEU A 9 -36.21 -1.37 8.88
N PRO A 10 -36.35 -2.59 8.29
CA PRO A 10 -35.20 -3.42 7.95
C PRO A 10 -34.31 -2.78 6.86
N VAL A 11 -34.93 -2.09 5.88
CA VAL A 11 -34.16 -1.35 4.87
C VAL A 11 -33.33 -0.22 5.50
N GLY A 12 -33.96 0.55 6.38
CA GLY A 12 -33.27 1.61 7.14
C GLY A 12 -32.11 1.07 7.98
N LEU A 13 -32.30 -0.07 8.64
CA LEU A 13 -31.25 -0.72 9.44
C LEU A 13 -30.09 -1.19 8.57
N VAL A 14 -30.36 -1.81 7.41
CA VAL A 14 -29.32 -2.24 6.46
C VAL A 14 -28.51 -1.04 5.97
N LEU A 15 -29.18 0.04 5.57
CA LEU A 15 -28.51 1.26 5.11
C LEU A 15 -27.68 1.90 6.22
N ALA A 16 -28.21 2.00 7.43
CA ALA A 16 -27.48 2.54 8.58
C ALA A 16 -26.25 1.69 8.92
N THR A 17 -26.38 0.36 8.89
CA THR A 17 -25.26 -0.56 9.11
C THR A 17 -24.20 -0.40 8.01
N GLY A 18 -24.59 -0.34 6.74
CA GLY A 18 -23.68 -0.10 5.63
C GLY A 18 -22.92 1.22 5.78
N LEU A 19 -23.63 2.28 6.16
CA LEU A 19 -23.05 3.61 6.38
C LEU A 19 -22.07 3.58 7.56
N ALA A 20 -22.44 3.04 8.69
CA ALA A 20 -21.59 2.92 9.89
C ALA A 20 -20.32 2.11 9.59
N THR A 21 -20.47 0.96 8.92
CA THR A 21 -19.32 0.11 8.54
C THR A 21 -18.43 0.81 7.53
N SER A 22 -19.01 1.53 6.56
CA SER A 22 -18.27 2.34 5.60
C SER A 22 -17.40 3.42 6.29
N PHE A 23 -17.95 4.14 7.28
CA PHE A 23 -17.17 5.10 8.07
C PHE A 23 -16.08 4.40 8.90
N TYR A 24 -16.38 3.24 9.46
CA TYR A 24 -15.43 2.48 10.26
C TYR A 24 -14.21 2.03 9.45
N ILE A 25 -14.42 1.43 8.26
CA ILE A 25 -13.31 0.90 7.44
C ILE A 25 -12.47 2.02 6.81
N THR A 26 -13.08 3.17 6.53
CA THR A 26 -12.38 4.31 5.89
C THR A 26 -11.87 5.35 6.88
N ARG A 27 -12.03 5.14 8.19
CA ARG A 27 -11.63 6.14 9.19
C ARG A 27 -10.13 6.40 9.19
N ARG A 28 -9.77 7.59 9.66
CA ARG A 28 -8.36 7.92 9.93
C ARG A 28 -7.76 6.89 10.90
N GLN A 29 -6.55 6.45 10.58
CA GLN A 29 -5.80 5.52 11.41
C GLN A 29 -5.01 6.29 12.48
N PRO A 30 -5.00 5.81 13.75
CA PRO A 30 -4.21 6.43 14.79
C PRO A 30 -2.72 6.34 14.47
N ARG A 31 -1.96 7.33 14.93
CA ARG A 31 -0.50 7.32 14.83
C ARG A 31 0.07 6.29 15.80
N SER A 32 1.01 5.47 15.35
CA SER A 32 1.86 4.63 16.19
C SER A 32 3.03 5.41 16.78
N ALA A 33 3.87 4.75 17.58
CA ALA A 33 5.13 5.31 18.05
C ALA A 33 5.97 5.82 16.87
N PHE A 34 6.79 6.84 17.09
CA PHE A 34 7.54 7.47 16.01
C PHE A 34 9.02 7.07 16.10
N HIS A 35 9.49 6.36 15.08
CA HIS A 35 10.90 6.08 14.84
C HIS A 35 11.41 6.94 13.69
N THR A 36 12.70 7.28 13.72
CA THR A 36 13.33 8.06 12.66
C THR A 36 14.45 7.28 11.98
N PRO A 37 14.82 7.62 10.74
CA PRO A 37 15.99 7.01 10.09
C PRO A 37 17.30 7.21 10.86
N ALA A 38 17.40 8.26 11.70
CA ALA A 38 18.58 8.51 12.54
C ALA A 38 18.85 7.38 13.54
N GLU A 39 17.82 6.68 14.02
CA GLU A 39 17.96 5.51 14.90
C GLU A 39 18.69 4.34 14.21
N PHE A 40 18.73 4.35 12.90
CA PHE A 40 19.43 3.39 12.04
C PHE A 40 20.70 3.96 11.41
N GLY A 41 21.19 5.12 11.91
CA GLY A 41 22.42 5.77 11.43
C GLY A 41 22.30 6.41 10.05
N LEU A 42 21.08 6.66 9.58
CA LEU A 42 20.83 7.26 8.27
C LEU A 42 20.58 8.76 8.38
N GLU A 43 21.24 9.53 7.54
CA GLU A 43 20.88 10.94 7.31
C GLU A 43 19.59 11.02 6.50
N PHE A 44 18.70 11.92 6.87
CA PHE A 44 17.39 12.07 6.23
C PHE A 44 16.89 13.51 6.27
N GLU A 45 15.95 13.81 5.40
CA GLU A 45 15.18 15.05 5.39
C GLU A 45 13.69 14.72 5.65
N GLU A 46 13.11 15.32 6.68
CA GLU A 46 11.65 15.33 6.82
C GLU A 46 11.06 16.24 5.74
N VAL A 47 10.12 15.72 4.98
CA VAL A 47 9.52 16.46 3.87
C VAL A 47 8.01 16.50 3.95
N THR A 48 7.45 17.61 3.52
CA THR A 48 6.03 17.72 3.20
C THR A 48 5.90 17.84 1.69
N PHE A 49 5.14 16.94 1.08
CA PHE A 49 4.86 16.97 -0.34
C PHE A 49 3.35 16.87 -0.59
N ARG A 50 2.91 16.99 -1.83
CA ARG A 50 1.49 16.93 -2.16
C ARG A 50 1.17 15.68 -2.98
N ALA A 51 0.11 14.99 -2.58
CA ALA A 51 -0.59 14.07 -3.48
C ALA A 51 -1.09 14.83 -4.72
N THR A 52 -1.30 14.15 -5.84
CA THR A 52 -1.72 14.82 -7.07
C THR A 52 -3.12 15.44 -7.02
N ASP A 53 -3.93 15.05 -6.03
CA ASP A 53 -5.20 15.70 -5.70
C ASP A 53 -5.06 16.85 -4.67
N GLY A 54 -3.82 17.27 -4.35
CA GLY A 54 -3.49 18.45 -3.55
C GLY A 54 -3.33 18.22 -2.05
N LEU A 55 -3.60 17.02 -1.54
CA LEU A 55 -3.49 16.71 -0.11
C LEU A 55 -2.02 16.76 0.35
N ALA A 56 -1.74 17.41 1.50
CA ALA A 56 -0.39 17.44 2.06
C ALA A 56 -0.06 16.14 2.82
N LEU A 57 1.08 15.55 2.45
CA LEU A 57 1.59 14.30 3.01
C LEU A 57 2.95 14.52 3.65
N GLN A 58 3.26 13.71 4.65
CA GLN A 58 4.53 13.73 5.38
C GLN A 58 5.38 12.54 5.00
N GLY A 59 6.66 12.77 4.76
CA GLY A 59 7.60 11.72 4.37
C GLY A 59 9.01 11.95 4.90
N CYS A 60 9.85 10.93 4.72
CA CYS A 60 11.28 10.95 4.99
C CYS A 60 12.02 10.65 3.70
N TRP A 61 12.87 11.57 3.27
CA TRP A 61 13.79 11.42 2.16
C TRP A 61 15.16 11.02 2.70
N ILE A 62 15.70 9.90 2.25
CA ILE A 62 16.99 9.34 2.66
C ILE A 62 17.88 9.24 1.42
N PRO A 63 18.68 10.28 1.12
CA PRO A 63 19.57 10.26 -0.04
C PRO A 63 20.81 9.43 0.24
N VAL A 64 21.38 8.78 -0.80
CA VAL A 64 22.71 8.19 -0.71
C VAL A 64 23.80 9.26 -0.67
N ASN A 65 24.96 8.92 -0.13
CA ASN A 65 26.10 9.81 0.00
C ASN A 65 26.46 10.51 -1.34
N GLY A 66 26.72 11.82 -1.27
CA GLY A 66 26.97 12.67 -2.44
C GLY A 66 25.71 13.28 -3.03
N SER A 67 24.54 12.91 -2.54
CA SER A 67 23.27 13.56 -2.88
C SER A 67 23.04 14.75 -1.96
N SER A 68 22.59 15.88 -2.51
CA SER A 68 22.24 17.03 -1.69
C SER A 68 20.97 16.76 -0.89
N MET A 69 21.00 17.02 0.42
CA MET A 69 19.80 17.01 1.25
C MET A 69 18.75 18.01 0.76
N ARG A 70 19.20 19.09 0.12
CA ARG A 70 18.34 20.13 -0.46
C ARG A 70 18.73 20.34 -1.93
N GLY A 71 17.91 19.83 -2.84
CA GLY A 71 18.12 20.03 -4.28
C GLY A 71 18.25 18.73 -5.08
N HIS A 72 18.90 18.81 -6.25
CA HIS A 72 19.06 17.67 -7.15
C HIS A 72 20.09 16.67 -6.64
N VAL A 73 19.83 15.41 -6.91
CA VAL A 73 20.74 14.30 -6.58
C VAL A 73 21.96 14.36 -7.51
N ASN A 74 23.15 14.45 -6.92
CA ASN A 74 24.43 14.35 -7.64
C ASN A 74 24.96 12.90 -7.72
N GLY A 75 24.30 11.95 -7.04
CA GLY A 75 24.60 10.52 -7.00
C GLY A 75 23.67 9.67 -7.88
N PRO A 76 23.42 8.41 -7.48
CA PRO A 76 22.52 7.51 -8.20
C PRO A 76 21.13 8.12 -8.39
N LYS A 77 20.66 8.15 -9.64
CA LYS A 77 19.34 8.71 -10.01
C LYS A 77 18.24 7.68 -9.90
N ARG A 78 18.39 6.72 -9.01
CA ARG A 78 17.43 5.65 -8.71
C ARG A 78 16.98 5.72 -7.25
N ALA A 79 15.71 5.45 -7.02
CA ALA A 79 15.13 5.44 -5.67
C ALA A 79 14.13 4.31 -5.49
N VAL A 80 13.94 3.89 -4.23
CA VAL A 80 12.87 2.96 -3.84
C VAL A 80 11.92 3.69 -2.90
N ILE A 81 10.63 3.69 -3.25
CA ILE A 81 9.54 4.13 -2.37
C ILE A 81 9.10 2.93 -1.53
N ILE A 82 9.08 3.08 -0.20
CA ILE A 82 8.54 2.06 0.71
C ILE A 82 7.15 2.50 1.16
N LEU A 83 6.16 1.62 1.00
CA LEU A 83 4.75 1.85 1.26
C LEU A 83 4.25 0.97 2.39
N HIS A 84 3.85 1.57 3.50
CA HIS A 84 3.44 0.89 4.73
C HIS A 84 2.08 0.19 4.64
N GLY A 85 1.84 -0.76 5.56
CA GLY A 85 0.56 -1.46 5.72
C GLY A 85 -0.56 -0.60 6.32
N HIS A 86 -1.80 -1.10 6.28
CA HIS A 86 -2.96 -0.45 6.86
C HIS A 86 -2.83 -0.29 8.39
N GLY A 87 -3.15 0.89 8.88
CA GLY A 87 -3.04 1.23 10.30
C GLY A 87 -1.62 1.55 10.75
N GLY A 88 -0.64 1.41 9.85
CA GLY A 88 0.75 1.77 10.08
C GLY A 88 1.06 3.23 9.78
N SER A 89 2.32 3.51 9.78
CA SER A 89 2.95 4.77 9.40
C SER A 89 4.32 4.46 8.80
N LEU A 90 4.98 5.46 8.25
CA LEU A 90 6.31 5.29 7.63
C LEU A 90 7.33 4.63 8.58
N ASP A 91 7.20 4.83 9.88
CA ASP A 91 8.08 4.30 10.93
C ASP A 91 8.05 2.76 11.02
N TRP A 92 6.95 2.11 10.64
CA TRP A 92 6.87 0.63 10.69
C TRP A 92 7.89 -0.04 9.75
N ASP A 93 8.18 0.61 8.62
CA ASP A 93 9.00 0.04 7.56
C ASP A 93 10.37 0.70 7.43
N ILE A 94 10.70 1.65 8.33
CA ILE A 94 11.95 2.42 8.29
C ILE A 94 13.19 1.52 8.47
N HIS A 95 13.05 0.43 9.24
CA HIS A 95 14.11 -0.55 9.48
C HIS A 95 14.57 -1.29 8.20
N ARG A 96 13.85 -1.15 7.10
CA ARG A 96 14.21 -1.71 5.79
C ARG A 96 15.05 -0.75 4.95
N ALA A 97 15.04 0.53 5.30
CA ALA A 97 15.77 1.57 4.57
C ALA A 97 17.29 1.35 4.57
N PRO A 98 17.95 0.94 5.67
CA PRO A 98 19.42 0.76 5.68
C PRO A 98 19.92 -0.15 4.57
N ALA A 99 19.32 -1.31 4.38
CA ALA A 99 19.77 -2.28 3.38
C ALA A 99 19.66 -1.75 1.94
N LEU A 100 18.59 -1.02 1.63
CA LEU A 100 18.41 -0.39 0.31
C LEU A 100 19.39 0.77 0.14
N HIS A 101 19.62 1.57 1.19
CA HIS A 101 20.55 2.67 1.16
C HIS A 101 22.01 2.19 0.97
N GLU A 102 22.42 1.13 1.70
CA GLU A 102 23.74 0.47 1.55
C GLU A 102 23.93 -0.08 0.13
N ALA A 103 22.86 -0.57 -0.51
CA ALA A 103 22.87 -1.01 -1.90
C ALA A 103 22.88 0.15 -2.92
N GLY A 104 22.93 1.41 -2.47
CA GLY A 104 23.05 2.60 -3.33
C GLY A 104 21.73 3.09 -3.90
N PHE A 105 20.61 2.75 -3.29
CA PHE A 105 19.31 3.36 -3.62
C PHE A 105 19.02 4.53 -2.69
N ASN A 106 18.58 5.65 -3.25
CA ASN A 106 17.87 6.64 -2.46
C ASN A 106 16.56 6.02 -1.95
N VAL A 107 16.15 6.31 -0.71
CA VAL A 107 14.95 5.72 -0.13
C VAL A 107 13.96 6.82 0.22
N PHE A 108 12.70 6.59 -0.10
CA PHE A 108 11.62 7.49 0.25
C PHE A 108 10.50 6.72 0.96
N LEU A 109 10.18 7.16 2.18
CA LEU A 109 9.05 6.65 2.95
C LEU A 109 8.08 7.80 3.21
N PHE A 110 6.79 7.52 3.23
CA PHE A 110 5.80 8.53 3.60
C PHE A 110 4.57 7.91 4.27
N ASP A 111 3.88 8.72 5.06
CA ASP A 111 2.58 8.36 5.59
C ASP A 111 1.51 8.55 4.52
N PHE A 112 0.75 7.50 4.20
CA PHE A 112 -0.42 7.64 3.35
C PHE A 112 -1.43 8.63 3.92
N ARG A 113 -2.33 9.14 3.08
CA ARG A 113 -3.48 9.92 3.52
C ARG A 113 -4.22 9.23 4.67
N ALA A 114 -4.74 9.99 5.61
CA ALA A 114 -5.44 9.50 6.78
C ALA A 114 -4.62 8.55 7.69
N HIS A 115 -3.31 8.48 7.52
CA HIS A 115 -2.38 7.75 8.38
C HIS A 115 -1.31 8.69 8.96
N GLY A 116 -0.68 8.25 10.04
CA GLY A 116 0.45 8.96 10.64
C GLY A 116 0.26 10.47 10.79
N ARG A 117 1.23 11.22 10.26
CA ARG A 117 1.25 12.70 10.27
C ARG A 117 0.63 13.34 9.02
N SER A 118 0.31 12.55 7.98
CA SER A 118 -0.30 13.05 6.75
C SER A 118 -1.73 13.56 6.96
N GLN A 119 -2.15 14.48 6.12
CA GLN A 119 -3.52 14.97 6.09
C GLN A 119 -4.49 13.88 5.58
N GLY A 120 -5.76 14.20 5.60
CA GLY A 120 -6.83 13.33 5.11
C GLY A 120 -7.66 12.71 6.23
N ARG A 121 -8.87 12.31 5.86
CA ARG A 121 -9.85 11.71 6.77
C ARG A 121 -10.27 10.31 6.35
N LEU A 122 -9.97 9.92 5.11
CA LEU A 122 -10.43 8.68 4.50
C LEU A 122 -9.24 7.85 4.02
N ALA A 123 -9.18 6.61 4.49
CA ALA A 123 -8.35 5.54 3.95
C ALA A 123 -9.22 4.70 3.00
N THR A 124 -8.80 4.49 1.75
CA THR A 124 -9.67 3.96 0.70
C THR A 124 -9.12 2.72 -0.01
N PHE A 125 -8.16 2.04 0.64
CA PHE A 125 -7.58 0.78 0.17
C PHE A 125 -7.04 0.85 -1.27
N GLY A 126 -6.26 1.91 -1.53
CA GLY A 126 -5.57 2.12 -2.80
C GLY A 126 -6.30 3.06 -3.77
N TYR A 127 -7.59 3.28 -3.63
CA TYR A 127 -8.35 4.14 -4.56
C TYR A 127 -7.85 5.58 -4.57
N LEU A 128 -7.83 6.27 -3.45
CA LEU A 128 -7.26 7.62 -3.35
C LEU A 128 -5.75 7.58 -3.11
N GLU A 129 -5.24 6.55 -2.45
CA GLU A 129 -3.82 6.38 -2.15
C GLU A 129 -2.94 6.29 -3.40
N ARG A 130 -3.51 5.92 -4.56
CA ARG A 130 -2.77 6.00 -5.84
C ARG A 130 -2.31 7.43 -6.16
N TYR A 131 -3.06 8.46 -5.72
CA TYR A 131 -2.67 9.86 -5.86
C TYR A 131 -1.54 10.24 -4.91
N ASP A 132 -1.44 9.57 -3.75
CA ASP A 132 -0.33 9.75 -2.81
C ASP A 132 0.96 9.23 -3.42
N VAL A 133 0.92 8.03 -4.02
CA VAL A 133 2.06 7.44 -4.71
C VAL A 133 2.45 8.28 -5.94
N GLN A 134 1.50 8.78 -6.72
CA GLN A 134 1.80 9.71 -7.81
C GLN A 134 2.51 10.98 -7.30
N GLY A 135 2.02 11.57 -6.21
CA GLY A 135 2.68 12.73 -5.58
C GLY A 135 4.09 12.41 -5.10
N ALA A 136 4.31 11.20 -4.54
CA ALA A 136 5.63 10.72 -4.15
C ALA A 136 6.58 10.58 -5.37
N VAL A 137 6.07 10.08 -6.48
CA VAL A 137 6.82 10.01 -7.75
C VAL A 137 7.19 11.42 -8.25
N GLU A 138 6.25 12.36 -8.27
CA GLU A 138 6.54 13.75 -8.67
C GLU A 138 7.55 14.43 -7.73
N PHE A 139 7.47 14.17 -6.43
CA PHE A 139 8.48 14.63 -5.47
C PHE A 139 9.87 14.09 -5.81
N LEU A 140 10.00 12.78 -6.08
CA LEU A 140 11.29 12.18 -6.44
C LEU A 140 11.83 12.71 -7.78
N LYS A 141 10.96 12.94 -8.76
CA LYS A 141 11.34 13.61 -10.04
C LYS A 141 11.89 15.00 -9.79
N SER A 142 11.27 15.78 -8.90
CA SER A 142 11.76 17.11 -8.55
C SER A 142 13.14 17.09 -7.87
N ARG A 143 13.53 15.95 -7.30
CA ARG A 143 14.88 15.69 -6.73
C ARG A 143 15.87 15.16 -7.78
N GLY A 144 15.45 14.98 -9.03
CA GLY A 144 16.29 14.49 -10.14
C GLY A 144 16.35 12.98 -10.27
N ILE A 145 15.50 12.24 -9.55
CA ILE A 145 15.38 10.78 -9.69
C ILE A 145 14.76 10.45 -11.05
N GLN A 146 15.31 9.45 -11.73
CA GLN A 146 14.92 9.03 -13.08
C GLN A 146 14.35 7.61 -13.14
N SER A 147 14.69 6.77 -12.16
CA SER A 147 14.23 5.39 -12.07
C SER A 147 13.71 5.10 -10.67
N ILE A 148 12.48 4.64 -10.56
CA ILE A 148 11.79 4.47 -9.29
C ILE A 148 11.31 3.03 -9.14
N GLY A 149 11.71 2.37 -8.04
CA GLY A 149 11.13 1.14 -7.56
C GLY A 149 10.08 1.41 -6.49
N VAL A 150 9.12 0.52 -6.35
CA VAL A 150 8.11 0.57 -5.28
C VAL A 150 8.10 -0.74 -4.52
N LEU A 151 8.28 -0.67 -3.20
CA LEU A 151 8.18 -1.80 -2.27
C LEU A 151 6.96 -1.57 -1.37
N GLY A 152 5.92 -2.35 -1.56
CA GLY A 152 4.67 -2.20 -0.82
C GLY A 152 4.34 -3.40 0.05
N PHE A 153 3.87 -3.14 1.27
CA PHE A 153 3.45 -4.14 2.25
C PHE A 153 1.94 -4.09 2.44
N SER A 154 1.24 -5.24 2.24
CA SER A 154 -0.21 -5.33 2.48
C SER A 154 -1.00 -4.23 1.77
N TYR A 155 -1.53 -3.26 2.52
CA TYR A 155 -2.19 -2.06 2.00
C TYR A 155 -1.28 -1.26 1.04
N GLY A 156 0.00 -1.14 1.37
CA GLY A 156 1.00 -0.51 0.50
C GLY A 156 1.19 -1.27 -0.82
N ALA A 157 1.08 -2.60 -0.80
CA ALA A 157 1.12 -3.41 -2.02
C ALA A 157 -0.13 -3.17 -2.91
N ILE A 158 -1.32 -2.98 -2.30
CA ILE A 158 -2.52 -2.55 -3.05
C ILE A 158 -2.25 -1.21 -3.73
N ALA A 159 -1.77 -0.22 -2.98
CA ALA A 159 -1.48 1.12 -3.51
C ALA A 159 -0.43 1.06 -4.63
N ALA A 160 0.62 0.26 -4.48
CA ALA A 160 1.65 0.03 -5.51
C ALA A 160 1.04 -0.53 -6.81
N MET A 161 0.22 -1.58 -6.70
CA MET A 161 -0.41 -2.20 -7.88
C MET A 161 -1.41 -1.28 -8.59
N LEU A 162 -2.11 -0.41 -7.85
CA LEU A 162 -3.08 0.52 -8.44
C LEU A 162 -2.42 1.79 -9.01
N SER A 163 -1.29 2.23 -8.45
CA SER A 163 -0.60 3.45 -8.90
C SER A 163 0.37 3.18 -10.06
N THR A 164 1.07 2.05 -10.07
CA THR A 164 2.09 1.76 -11.09
C THR A 164 1.57 1.90 -12.53
N PRO A 165 0.37 1.40 -12.90
CA PRO A 165 -0.14 1.59 -14.25
C PRO A 165 -0.28 3.05 -14.71
N ILE A 166 -0.42 3.98 -13.76
CA ILE A 166 -0.60 5.42 -14.03
C ILE A 166 0.65 6.26 -13.70
N CYS A 167 1.76 5.61 -13.29
CA CYS A 167 3.05 6.22 -12.98
C CYS A 167 4.12 5.62 -13.89
N PRO A 168 4.39 6.16 -15.08
CA PRO A 168 5.33 5.58 -16.04
C PRO A 168 6.79 5.58 -15.55
N GLU A 169 7.13 6.42 -14.57
CA GLU A 169 8.44 6.50 -13.94
C GLU A 169 8.74 5.34 -12.99
N VAL A 170 7.70 4.65 -12.50
CA VAL A 170 7.87 3.41 -11.72
C VAL A 170 8.30 2.29 -12.66
N ARG A 171 9.51 1.77 -12.46
CA ARG A 171 10.15 0.76 -13.30
C ARG A 171 9.97 -0.66 -12.79
N ALA A 172 9.85 -0.85 -11.48
CA ALA A 172 9.76 -2.15 -10.86
C ALA A 172 8.90 -2.11 -9.58
N VAL A 173 8.19 -3.20 -9.29
CA VAL A 173 7.31 -3.31 -8.11
C VAL A 173 7.64 -4.57 -7.32
N VAL A 174 7.80 -4.44 -6.00
CA VAL A 174 7.78 -5.54 -5.05
C VAL A 174 6.50 -5.44 -4.22
N ALA A 175 5.69 -6.48 -4.20
CA ALA A 175 4.40 -6.54 -3.49
C ALA A 175 4.43 -7.68 -2.47
N ASP A 176 4.60 -7.34 -1.19
CA ASP A 176 4.57 -8.30 -0.07
C ASP A 176 3.19 -8.31 0.59
N GLY A 177 2.53 -9.46 0.57
CA GLY A 177 1.22 -9.68 1.20
C GLY A 177 0.08 -8.86 0.59
N GLY A 178 0.18 -8.49 -0.68
CA GLY A 178 -0.87 -7.75 -1.38
C GLY A 178 -2.04 -8.66 -1.78
N PRO A 179 -3.29 -8.42 -1.29
CA PRO A 179 -4.44 -9.23 -1.68
C PRO A 179 -4.88 -8.99 -3.13
N ALA A 180 -5.47 -10.00 -3.76
CA ALA A 180 -6.10 -9.85 -5.07
C ALA A 180 -7.30 -8.89 -5.01
N ARG A 181 -8.02 -8.91 -3.89
CA ARG A 181 -9.22 -8.10 -3.66
C ARG A 181 -9.18 -7.48 -2.26
N MET A 182 -9.33 -6.14 -2.20
CA MET A 182 -9.36 -5.46 -0.91
C MET A 182 -10.51 -5.97 -0.01
N ARG A 183 -11.66 -6.31 -0.60
CA ARG A 183 -12.81 -6.84 0.15
C ARG A 183 -12.49 -8.16 0.84
N THR A 184 -11.61 -9.00 0.29
CA THR A 184 -11.15 -10.23 0.94
C THR A 184 -10.45 -9.90 2.25
N ALA A 185 -9.48 -9.00 2.22
CA ALA A 185 -8.76 -8.57 3.41
C ALA A 185 -9.69 -7.92 4.47
N ILE A 186 -10.66 -7.09 4.04
CA ILE A 186 -11.66 -6.50 4.94
C ILE A 186 -12.54 -7.58 5.57
N THR A 187 -12.95 -8.60 4.80
CA THR A 187 -13.77 -9.71 5.30
C THR A 187 -13.00 -10.53 6.35
N VAL A 188 -11.73 -10.85 6.09
CA VAL A 188 -10.86 -11.54 7.06
C VAL A 188 -10.76 -10.72 8.34
N ARG A 189 -10.49 -9.43 8.23
CA ARG A 189 -10.43 -8.54 9.39
C ARG A 189 -11.73 -8.49 10.19
N ALA A 190 -12.88 -8.52 9.53
CA ALA A 190 -14.17 -8.57 10.20
C ALA A 190 -14.35 -9.88 10.99
N VAL A 191 -13.90 -11.01 10.44
CA VAL A 191 -13.91 -12.31 11.14
C VAL A 191 -12.98 -12.31 12.35
N GLU A 192 -11.78 -11.73 12.24
CA GLU A 192 -10.87 -11.55 13.38
C GLU A 192 -11.47 -10.68 14.48
N LEU A 193 -12.32 -9.74 14.14
CA LEU A 193 -13.12 -8.93 15.08
C LEU A 193 -14.38 -9.66 15.59
N HIS A 194 -14.39 -11.00 15.48
CA HIS A 194 -15.44 -11.89 15.94
C HIS A 194 -16.77 -11.80 15.20
N LEU A 195 -16.79 -11.21 14.00
CA LEU A 195 -17.99 -11.24 13.16
C LEU A 195 -18.19 -12.66 12.57
N PRO A 196 -19.37 -13.26 12.68
CA PRO A 196 -19.63 -14.58 12.10
C PRO A 196 -19.32 -14.59 10.58
N ARG A 197 -18.64 -15.63 10.11
CA ARG A 197 -18.20 -15.77 8.71
C ARG A 197 -19.33 -15.55 7.69
N TRP A 198 -20.52 -16.08 7.98
CA TRP A 198 -21.70 -15.95 7.10
C TRP A 198 -22.20 -14.50 6.96
N LEU A 199 -21.89 -13.64 7.94
CA LEU A 199 -22.28 -12.23 7.96
C LEU A 199 -21.17 -11.32 7.45
N ALA A 200 -19.89 -11.70 7.64
CA ALA A 200 -18.72 -10.89 7.30
C ALA A 200 -18.69 -10.49 5.81
N GLY A 201 -18.90 -11.46 4.90
CA GLY A 201 -18.91 -11.21 3.46
C GLY A 201 -19.99 -10.21 3.02
N PRO A 202 -21.29 -10.45 3.32
CA PRO A 202 -22.37 -9.52 3.02
C PRO A 202 -22.16 -8.10 3.58
N LEU A 203 -21.70 -7.99 4.83
CA LEU A 203 -21.41 -6.69 5.45
C LEU A 203 -20.24 -5.99 4.80
N THR A 204 -19.18 -6.70 4.44
CA THR A 204 -18.06 -6.13 3.69
C THR A 204 -18.52 -5.63 2.32
N TRP A 205 -19.32 -6.42 1.60
CA TRP A 205 -19.87 -5.99 0.32
C TRP A 205 -20.72 -4.71 0.47
N LEU A 206 -21.60 -4.67 1.47
CA LEU A 206 -22.41 -3.49 1.77
C LEU A 206 -21.56 -2.28 2.14
N ALA A 207 -20.49 -2.47 2.97
CA ALA A 207 -19.58 -1.41 3.34
C ALA A 207 -18.85 -0.83 2.12
N VAL A 208 -18.35 -1.69 1.22
CA VAL A 208 -17.68 -1.25 -0.02
C VAL A 208 -18.65 -0.54 -0.96
N ALA A 209 -19.89 -1.06 -1.12
CA ALA A 209 -20.93 -0.42 -1.93
C ALA A 209 -21.32 0.97 -1.38
N THR A 210 -21.49 1.07 -0.06
CA THR A 210 -21.82 2.35 0.60
C THR A 210 -20.63 3.32 0.52
N THR A 211 -19.40 2.83 0.66
CA THR A 211 -18.18 3.65 0.47
C THR A 211 -18.11 4.15 -0.97
N SER A 212 -18.41 3.29 -1.93
CA SER A 212 -18.45 3.66 -3.36
C SER A 212 -19.44 4.80 -3.62
N ALA A 213 -20.65 4.70 -3.06
CA ALA A 213 -21.67 5.75 -3.18
C ALA A 213 -21.22 7.07 -2.52
N ARG A 214 -20.59 7.00 -1.33
CA ARG A 214 -20.07 8.18 -0.61
C ARG A 214 -18.96 8.90 -1.37
N LEU A 215 -18.13 8.15 -2.10
CA LEU A 215 -17.00 8.69 -2.87
C LEU A 215 -17.36 9.05 -4.31
N GLY A 216 -18.56 8.71 -4.76
CA GLY A 216 -18.94 8.86 -6.17
C GLY A 216 -18.11 8.00 -7.13
N ALA A 217 -17.56 6.87 -6.65
CA ALA A 217 -16.65 6.02 -7.40
C ALA A 217 -16.94 4.54 -7.13
N ASN A 218 -16.92 3.72 -8.17
CA ASN A 218 -17.12 2.28 -8.03
C ASN A 218 -15.84 1.58 -7.56
N LEU A 219 -15.67 1.41 -6.25
CA LEU A 219 -14.47 0.79 -5.66
C LEU A 219 -14.27 -0.67 -6.08
N PHE A 220 -15.30 -1.39 -6.50
CA PHE A 220 -15.15 -2.75 -7.03
C PHE A 220 -14.34 -2.82 -8.33
N GLN A 221 -14.12 -1.68 -9.00
CA GLN A 221 -13.24 -1.59 -10.16
C GLN A 221 -11.77 -1.37 -9.78
N TYR A 222 -11.49 -1.01 -8.53
CA TYR A 222 -10.14 -0.74 -8.02
C TYR A 222 -9.59 -1.90 -7.18
N GLU A 223 -9.97 -3.12 -7.52
CA GLU A 223 -9.39 -4.34 -6.95
C GLU A 223 -8.04 -4.65 -7.64
N PRO A 224 -6.96 -4.98 -6.91
CA PRO A 224 -5.63 -5.25 -7.48
C PRO A 224 -5.65 -6.26 -8.63
N VAL A 225 -6.45 -7.31 -8.54
CA VAL A 225 -6.61 -8.32 -9.59
C VAL A 225 -7.02 -7.74 -10.96
N ARG A 226 -7.68 -6.58 -10.99
CA ARG A 226 -8.10 -5.89 -12.22
C ARG A 226 -7.04 -4.93 -12.77
N TRP A 227 -6.02 -4.62 -11.97
CA TRP A 227 -5.02 -3.61 -12.29
C TRP A 227 -3.63 -4.21 -12.50
N VAL A 228 -3.31 -5.29 -11.83
CA VAL A 228 -1.96 -5.89 -11.82
C VAL A 228 -1.46 -6.22 -13.23
N GLY A 229 -2.32 -6.72 -14.11
CA GLY A 229 -1.95 -7.01 -15.50
C GLY A 229 -1.55 -5.77 -16.32
N LYS A 230 -1.95 -4.57 -15.90
CA LYS A 230 -1.59 -3.30 -16.55
C LYS A 230 -0.19 -2.80 -16.15
N ILE A 231 0.49 -3.46 -15.21
CA ILE A 231 1.85 -3.13 -14.79
C ILE A 231 2.84 -3.48 -15.90
N ALA A 232 2.61 -4.59 -16.59
CA ALA A 232 3.44 -5.00 -17.71
C ALA A 232 3.62 -3.86 -18.77
N PRO A 233 4.78 -3.75 -19.41
CA PRO A 233 5.93 -4.68 -19.39
C PRO A 233 6.91 -4.47 -18.21
N ARG A 234 6.53 -3.75 -17.17
CA ARG A 234 7.36 -3.54 -15.99
C ARG A 234 7.30 -4.76 -15.07
N PRO A 235 8.44 -5.22 -14.52
CA PRO A 235 8.49 -6.38 -13.66
C PRO A 235 7.78 -6.16 -12.33
N ILE A 236 7.11 -7.22 -11.88
CA ILE A 236 6.54 -7.30 -10.54
C ILE A 236 7.03 -8.57 -9.82
N PHE A 237 7.52 -8.38 -8.60
CA PHE A 237 7.93 -9.45 -7.70
C PHE A 237 6.95 -9.56 -6.53
N PHE A 238 6.28 -10.69 -6.45
CA PHE A 238 5.35 -11.01 -5.36
C PHE A 238 6.08 -11.77 -4.25
N ILE A 239 5.83 -11.37 -3.01
CA ILE A 239 6.26 -12.09 -1.81
C ILE A 239 5.00 -12.55 -1.08
N HIS A 240 4.87 -13.87 -0.84
CA HIS A 240 3.65 -14.46 -0.30
C HIS A 240 3.95 -15.58 0.69
N GLY A 241 3.45 -15.45 1.89
CA GLY A 241 3.41 -16.51 2.88
C GLY A 241 2.15 -17.37 2.73
N GLU A 242 2.27 -18.68 2.64
CA GLU A 242 1.14 -19.59 2.38
C GLU A 242 0.12 -19.65 3.54
N LEU A 243 0.51 -19.19 4.75
CA LEU A 243 -0.41 -19.02 5.87
C LEU A 243 -1.02 -17.61 5.96
N ASP A 244 -0.85 -16.80 4.92
CA ASP A 244 -1.41 -15.45 4.87
C ASP A 244 -2.93 -15.49 4.66
N GLN A 245 -3.67 -15.38 5.74
CA GLN A 245 -5.14 -15.39 5.71
C GLN A 245 -5.75 -14.15 5.04
N TYR A 246 -5.00 -13.04 4.92
CA TYR A 246 -5.46 -11.83 4.24
C TYR A 246 -5.36 -11.95 2.71
N VAL A 247 -4.57 -12.90 2.21
CA VAL A 247 -4.32 -13.12 0.78
C VAL A 247 -4.63 -14.56 0.35
N PRO A 248 -5.83 -15.10 0.68
CA PRO A 248 -6.19 -16.47 0.30
C PRO A 248 -6.43 -16.61 -1.21
N ASP A 249 -6.55 -15.50 -1.92
CA ASP A 249 -6.77 -15.38 -3.37
C ASP A 249 -5.50 -14.99 -4.14
N PHE A 250 -4.32 -15.37 -3.62
CA PHE A 250 -3.03 -15.05 -4.24
C PHE A 250 -2.90 -15.60 -5.67
N ASP A 251 -3.39 -16.82 -5.93
CA ASP A 251 -3.32 -17.43 -7.25
C ASP A 251 -4.12 -16.64 -8.31
N ASP A 252 -5.25 -16.06 -7.93
CA ASP A 252 -6.01 -15.16 -8.80
C ASP A 252 -5.17 -13.93 -9.17
N LEU A 253 -4.48 -13.34 -8.19
CA LEU A 253 -3.63 -12.16 -8.38
C LEU A 253 -2.44 -12.49 -9.29
N TYR A 254 -1.74 -13.59 -9.01
CA TYR A 254 -0.59 -14.02 -9.79
C TYR A 254 -0.97 -14.35 -11.23
N THR A 255 -2.11 -15.02 -11.43
CA THR A 255 -2.62 -15.35 -12.77
C THR A 255 -3.01 -14.11 -13.56
N ALA A 256 -3.60 -13.10 -12.90
CA ALA A 256 -4.02 -11.85 -13.54
C ALA A 256 -2.83 -10.93 -13.91
N ALA A 257 -1.67 -11.10 -13.28
CA ALA A 257 -0.48 -10.36 -13.64
C ALA A 257 0.08 -10.86 -14.97
N ASN A 258 0.50 -9.91 -15.84
CA ASN A 258 1.24 -10.22 -17.08
C ASN A 258 2.75 -10.24 -16.82
N ASP A 259 3.51 -10.88 -17.72
CA ASP A 259 4.97 -10.91 -17.63
C ASP A 259 5.61 -9.54 -17.94
N PRO A 260 6.79 -9.26 -17.35
CA PRO A 260 7.58 -10.11 -16.47
C PRO A 260 7.08 -10.11 -15.02
N LYS A 261 6.88 -11.29 -14.46
CA LYS A 261 6.46 -11.49 -13.07
C LYS A 261 7.20 -12.64 -12.42
N GLU A 262 7.48 -12.52 -11.13
CA GLU A 262 8.02 -13.61 -10.32
C GLU A 262 7.32 -13.65 -8.96
N ALA A 263 7.37 -14.80 -8.30
CA ALA A 263 6.81 -14.96 -6.96
C ALA A 263 7.75 -15.77 -6.06
N TRP A 264 7.90 -15.30 -4.83
CA TRP A 264 8.51 -16.04 -3.76
C TRP A 264 7.44 -16.46 -2.76
N ARG A 265 7.08 -17.76 -2.83
CA ARG A 265 6.08 -18.39 -1.96
C ARG A 265 6.78 -19.12 -0.84
N LEU A 266 6.28 -18.98 0.40
CA LEU A 266 6.89 -19.57 1.57
C LEU A 266 5.86 -20.32 2.42
N ALA A 267 6.08 -21.62 2.53
CA ALA A 267 5.30 -22.47 3.42
C ALA A 267 5.48 -22.05 4.89
N GLY A 268 4.41 -22.10 5.67
CA GLY A 268 4.46 -21.82 7.09
C GLY A 268 4.59 -20.36 7.49
N VAL A 269 4.58 -19.42 6.54
CA VAL A 269 4.74 -17.99 6.79
C VAL A 269 3.38 -17.27 6.71
N GLY A 270 3.10 -16.40 7.68
CA GLY A 270 1.90 -15.56 7.72
C GLY A 270 2.06 -14.21 7.04
N HIS A 271 1.05 -13.36 7.21
CA HIS A 271 0.93 -12.05 6.55
C HIS A 271 2.13 -11.14 6.79
N THR A 272 2.83 -10.77 5.72
CA THR A 272 4.02 -9.86 5.69
C THR A 272 5.14 -10.23 6.68
N LYS A 273 5.23 -11.51 7.10
CA LYS A 273 6.23 -12.00 8.04
C LYS A 273 7.53 -12.47 7.40
N VAL A 274 7.63 -12.45 6.07
CA VAL A 274 8.79 -12.96 5.34
C VAL A 274 10.07 -12.21 5.74
N SER A 275 10.03 -10.89 5.80
CA SER A 275 11.18 -10.06 6.18
C SER A 275 11.63 -10.22 7.64
N GLU A 276 10.76 -10.70 8.54
CA GLU A 276 11.10 -10.99 9.93
C GLU A 276 11.70 -12.39 10.09
N ILE A 277 11.17 -13.38 9.35
CA ILE A 277 11.57 -14.79 9.46
C ILE A 277 12.82 -15.08 8.62
N TYR A 278 12.93 -14.46 7.45
CA TYR A 278 14.04 -14.66 6.50
C TYR A 278 14.68 -13.30 6.13
N PRO A 279 15.22 -12.52 7.09
CA PRO A 279 15.66 -11.14 6.85
C PRO A 279 16.75 -11.03 5.77
N ASP A 280 17.75 -11.90 5.79
CA ASP A 280 18.87 -11.83 4.85
C ASP A 280 18.45 -12.24 3.42
N GLU A 281 17.62 -13.27 3.30
CA GLU A 281 17.11 -13.72 2.00
C GLU A 281 16.14 -12.69 1.41
N PHE A 282 15.27 -12.09 2.25
CA PHE A 282 14.39 -11.00 1.84
C PHE A 282 15.19 -9.83 1.29
N ARG A 283 16.19 -9.37 2.06
CA ARG A 283 17.08 -8.28 1.67
C ARG A 283 17.78 -8.58 0.35
N ARG A 284 18.40 -9.75 0.24
CA ARG A 284 19.12 -10.18 -0.97
C ARG A 284 18.22 -10.17 -2.20
N ARG A 285 17.02 -10.78 -2.12
CA ARG A 285 16.09 -10.88 -3.25
C ARG A 285 15.54 -9.52 -3.67
N VAL A 286 15.09 -8.70 -2.72
CA VAL A 286 14.54 -7.38 -2.99
C VAL A 286 15.59 -6.45 -3.62
N ILE A 287 16.81 -6.44 -3.07
CA ILE A 287 17.91 -5.64 -3.63
C ILE A 287 18.27 -6.12 -5.04
N SER A 288 18.48 -7.43 -5.23
CA SER A 288 18.80 -8.00 -6.56
C SER A 288 17.71 -7.67 -7.59
N PHE A 289 16.44 -7.77 -7.21
CA PHE A 289 15.34 -7.42 -8.09
C PHE A 289 15.38 -5.95 -8.51
N PHE A 290 15.60 -5.03 -7.58
CA PHE A 290 15.69 -3.61 -7.92
C PHE A 290 16.98 -3.27 -8.69
N ASP A 291 18.12 -3.89 -8.37
CA ASP A 291 19.38 -3.68 -9.09
C ASP A 291 19.28 -4.08 -10.58
N CYS A 292 18.54 -5.14 -10.87
CA CYS A 292 18.34 -5.61 -12.25
C CYS A 292 17.36 -4.71 -13.04
N ASN A 293 16.51 -3.92 -12.37
CA ASN A 293 15.37 -3.28 -13.02
C ASN A 293 15.35 -1.74 -12.86
N LEU A 294 16.26 -1.16 -12.09
CA LEU A 294 16.42 0.30 -11.90
C LEU A 294 17.78 0.77 -12.39
#